data_869f4e90b1cc71e7eefc28c97391dcee
#
_entry.id   869f4e90b1cc71e7eefc28c97391dcee
#
_cell.length_a   1.000
_cell.length_b   1.000
_cell.length_c   1.000
_cell.angle_alpha   90.00
_cell.angle_beta   90.00
_cell.angle_gamma   90.00
#
_symmetry.space_group_name_H-M   'P 1'
#
loop_
_entity.id
_entity.type
_entity.pdbx_description
1 polymer ?
#
loop_
_entity_poly.entity_id
_entity_poly.type
_entity_poly.pdbx_seq_one_letter_code
_entity_poly.pdbx_strand_id
1 'polypeptide(L)'
;MRQRPVEIHGYAIVSDDDRIADSSGLIPPALRNDKDWEQYQRALATSDLVVFARVSHENEPETHGVPRMVVSRSANGLEKRGGVWWWDPALVSWGEAVAEVLPLGGEVAAPGGQAVFDLFLDIGYDVFHLARARGVRLPGGRAVFSDCDAGLSAEAVLSRHGLAHAERIELDAAQHVEMNLWRARRG
;
A
#
# COMPACT_ATOMS: atom_id res chain seq x y z
N MET A 1 -24.01 13.05 11.29
CA MET A 1 -23.26 11.78 11.25
C MET A 1 -22.00 11.93 12.08
N ARG A 2 -21.64 10.94 12.89
CA ARG A 2 -20.37 10.98 13.64
C ARG A 2 -19.22 10.73 12.65
N GLN A 3 -18.21 11.57 12.70
CA GLN A 3 -16.95 11.36 11.97
C GLN A 3 -16.29 10.09 12.47
N ARG A 4 -15.89 9.19 11.56
CA ARG A 4 -15.06 8.01 11.86
C ARG A 4 -13.58 8.42 11.88
N PRO A 5 -12.71 7.74 12.63
CA PRO A 5 -11.27 7.92 12.45
C PRO A 5 -10.89 7.54 11.00
N VAL A 6 -9.84 8.16 10.49
CA VAL A 6 -9.18 7.71 9.26
C VAL A 6 -8.24 6.58 9.64
N GLU A 7 -8.38 5.42 9.02
CA GLU A 7 -7.49 4.28 9.20
C GLU A 7 -6.77 3.97 7.88
N ILE A 8 -5.44 3.88 7.91
CA ILE A 8 -4.61 3.70 6.71
C ILE A 8 -4.08 2.27 6.67
N HIS A 9 -4.45 1.55 5.62
CA HIS A 9 -4.07 0.17 5.37
C HIS A 9 -3.13 0.05 4.17
N GLY A 10 -1.96 -0.56 4.36
CA GLY A 10 -1.03 -0.92 3.30
C GLY A 10 -1.22 -2.38 2.87
N TYR A 11 -0.98 -2.65 1.58
CA TYR A 11 -1.11 -4.00 1.00
C TYR A 11 0.05 -4.27 0.06
N ALA A 12 0.85 -5.28 0.34
CA ALA A 12 1.94 -5.71 -0.54
C ALA A 12 2.11 -7.22 -0.52
N ILE A 13 2.41 -7.81 -1.69
CA ILE A 13 3.03 -9.12 -1.79
C ILE A 13 4.49 -8.95 -2.16
N VAL A 14 5.38 -9.62 -1.44
CA VAL A 14 6.82 -9.51 -1.61
C VAL A 14 7.48 -10.87 -1.84
N SER A 15 8.61 -10.86 -2.52
CA SER A 15 9.55 -11.98 -2.60
C SER A 15 10.32 -12.18 -1.29
N ASP A 16 11.12 -13.25 -1.18
CA ASP A 16 11.98 -13.50 -0.02
C ASP A 16 13.05 -12.42 0.22
N ASP A 17 13.39 -11.64 -0.81
CA ASP A 17 14.31 -10.50 -0.74
C ASP A 17 13.59 -9.13 -0.76
N ASP A 18 12.34 -9.10 -0.29
CA ASP A 18 11.51 -7.90 -0.07
C ASP A 18 11.26 -7.06 -1.34
N ARG A 19 11.07 -7.72 -2.50
CA ARG A 19 10.79 -7.06 -3.77
C ARG A 19 9.31 -7.21 -4.16
N ILE A 20 8.74 -6.12 -4.67
CA ILE A 20 7.35 -6.04 -5.18
C ILE A 20 7.28 -6.13 -6.70
N ALA A 21 8.42 -5.98 -7.39
CA ALA A 21 8.53 -6.06 -8.84
C ALA A 21 9.94 -6.50 -9.23
N ASP A 22 10.10 -6.96 -10.46
CA ASP A 22 11.41 -7.28 -11.03
C ASP A 22 12.22 -6.01 -11.40
N SER A 23 13.40 -6.19 -11.97
CA SER A 23 14.30 -5.09 -12.38
C SER A 23 13.70 -4.21 -13.50
N SER A 24 12.70 -4.67 -14.24
CA SER A 24 11.96 -3.88 -15.22
C SER A 24 10.81 -3.08 -14.62
N GLY A 25 10.49 -3.32 -13.34
CA GLY A 25 9.37 -2.70 -12.63
C GLY A 25 8.03 -3.41 -12.84
N LEU A 26 8.05 -4.60 -13.43
CA LEU A 26 6.86 -5.43 -13.63
C LEU A 26 6.70 -6.46 -12.51
N ILE A 27 5.46 -6.81 -12.20
CA ILE A 27 5.16 -7.91 -11.27
C ILE A 27 5.30 -9.23 -12.03
N PRO A 28 6.34 -10.04 -11.75
CA PRO A 28 6.56 -11.28 -12.48
C PRO A 28 5.51 -12.33 -12.09
N PRO A 29 5.24 -13.33 -12.98
CA PRO A 29 4.29 -14.41 -12.69
C PRO A 29 4.57 -15.14 -11.37
N ALA A 30 5.84 -15.31 -11.01
CA ALA A 30 6.25 -15.98 -9.77
C ALA A 30 5.79 -15.27 -8.49
N LEU A 31 5.51 -13.96 -8.56
CA LEU A 31 5.01 -13.16 -7.43
C LEU A 31 3.48 -13.04 -7.44
N ARG A 32 2.82 -13.46 -8.50
CA ARG A 32 1.36 -13.41 -8.60
C ARG A 32 0.74 -14.60 -7.89
N ASN A 33 -0.27 -14.31 -7.05
CA ASN A 33 -1.02 -15.34 -6.35
C ASN A 33 -2.50 -14.96 -6.36
N ASP A 34 -3.37 -15.90 -6.77
CA ASP A 34 -4.80 -15.63 -6.95
C ASP A 34 -5.50 -15.32 -5.62
N LYS A 35 -5.12 -15.98 -4.54
CA LYS A 35 -5.74 -15.74 -3.22
C LYS A 35 -5.32 -14.39 -2.63
N ASP A 36 -4.06 -13.99 -2.83
CA ASP A 36 -3.60 -12.65 -2.47
C ASP A 36 -4.34 -11.60 -3.30
N TRP A 37 -4.47 -11.82 -4.61
CA TRP A 37 -5.19 -10.94 -5.51
C TRP A 37 -6.67 -10.78 -5.14
N GLU A 38 -7.38 -11.87 -4.86
CA GLU A 38 -8.78 -11.83 -4.41
C GLU A 38 -8.95 -11.05 -3.12
N GLN A 39 -8.05 -11.25 -2.15
CA GLN A 39 -8.07 -10.51 -0.89
C GLN A 39 -7.79 -9.03 -1.10
N TYR A 40 -6.81 -8.71 -1.93
CA TYR A 40 -6.48 -7.35 -2.31
C TYR A 40 -7.68 -6.63 -2.99
N GLN A 41 -8.28 -7.25 -3.99
CA GLN A 41 -9.46 -6.70 -4.67
C GLN A 41 -10.63 -6.47 -3.71
N ARG A 42 -10.86 -7.40 -2.79
CA ARG A 42 -11.89 -7.25 -1.76
C ARG A 42 -11.59 -6.07 -0.83
N ALA A 43 -10.34 -5.91 -0.42
CA ALA A 43 -9.91 -4.79 0.40
C ALA A 43 -10.13 -3.45 -0.30
N LEU A 44 -9.77 -3.33 -1.59
CA LEU A 44 -10.04 -2.13 -2.37
C LEU A 44 -11.54 -1.83 -2.45
N ALA A 45 -12.36 -2.84 -2.73
CA ALA A 45 -13.81 -2.68 -2.89
C ALA A 45 -14.53 -2.25 -1.61
N THR A 46 -13.96 -2.51 -0.43
CA THR A 46 -14.53 -2.16 0.87
C THR A 46 -13.94 -0.89 1.49
N SER A 47 -12.86 -0.36 0.92
CA SER A 47 -12.27 0.90 1.37
C SER A 47 -13.12 2.12 1.02
N ASP A 48 -12.94 3.20 1.75
CA ASP A 48 -13.61 4.48 1.49
C ASP A 48 -12.80 5.39 0.55
N LEU A 49 -11.50 5.14 0.43
CA LEU A 49 -10.56 5.82 -0.48
C LEU A 49 -9.40 4.88 -0.84
N VAL A 50 -8.97 4.90 -2.10
CA VAL A 50 -7.75 4.20 -2.55
C VAL A 50 -6.72 5.22 -3.02
N VAL A 51 -5.48 5.11 -2.52
CA VAL A 51 -4.37 6.02 -2.84
C VAL A 51 -3.30 5.28 -3.64
N PHE A 52 -3.08 5.67 -4.88
CA PHE A 52 -2.11 5.07 -5.78
C PHE A 52 -0.91 5.99 -6.10
N ALA A 53 0.22 5.40 -6.43
CA ALA A 53 1.22 6.06 -7.26
C ALA A 53 0.70 6.18 -8.70
N ARG A 54 1.22 7.16 -9.47
CA ARG A 54 0.77 7.41 -10.85
C ARG A 54 0.85 6.15 -11.73
N VAL A 55 1.96 5.43 -11.70
CA VAL A 55 2.14 4.21 -12.52
C VAL A 55 1.15 3.11 -12.10
N SER A 56 0.90 2.94 -10.81
CA SER A 56 -0.08 1.98 -10.31
C SER A 56 -1.50 2.37 -10.76
N HIS A 57 -1.84 3.66 -10.73
CA HIS A 57 -3.11 4.16 -11.21
C HIS A 57 -3.33 3.87 -12.71
N GLU A 58 -2.30 4.03 -13.53
CA GLU A 58 -2.36 3.77 -14.98
C GLU A 58 -2.57 2.29 -15.29
N ASN A 59 -2.08 1.38 -14.42
CA ASN A 59 -2.16 -0.07 -14.57
C ASN A 59 -3.35 -0.72 -13.83
N GLU A 60 -4.01 0.02 -12.93
CA GLU A 60 -5.16 -0.46 -12.13
C GLU A 60 -6.43 0.29 -12.55
N PRO A 61 -7.11 -0.15 -13.62
CA PRO A 61 -8.19 0.61 -14.24
C PRO A 61 -9.45 0.68 -13.37
N GLU A 62 -9.66 -0.29 -12.47
CA GLU A 62 -10.91 -0.44 -11.72
C GLU A 62 -10.68 -0.38 -10.21
N THR A 63 -11.48 0.39 -9.51
CA THR A 63 -11.54 0.43 -8.03
C THR A 63 -12.96 0.19 -7.51
N HIS A 64 -13.78 -0.50 -8.28
CA HIS A 64 -15.15 -0.87 -7.89
C HIS A 64 -16.02 0.33 -7.44
N GLY A 65 -15.81 1.50 -8.06
CA GLY A 65 -16.52 2.73 -7.71
C GLY A 65 -15.99 3.47 -6.47
N VAL A 66 -14.96 2.95 -5.79
CA VAL A 66 -14.32 3.62 -4.66
C VAL A 66 -13.57 4.87 -5.13
N PRO A 67 -13.68 6.02 -4.44
CA PRO A 67 -12.90 7.22 -4.73
C PRO A 67 -11.41 6.93 -4.82
N ARG A 68 -10.74 7.56 -5.79
CA ARG A 68 -9.33 7.35 -6.07
C ARG A 68 -8.54 8.64 -5.89
N MET A 69 -7.38 8.54 -5.26
CA MET A 69 -6.39 9.60 -5.15
C MET A 69 -5.07 9.12 -5.75
N VAL A 70 -4.43 9.96 -6.55
CA VAL A 70 -3.13 9.70 -7.18
C VAL A 70 -2.08 10.62 -6.60
N VAL A 71 -1.04 10.04 -6.00
CA VAL A 71 0.12 10.81 -5.53
C VAL A 71 0.99 11.19 -6.74
N SER A 72 1.17 12.49 -6.97
CA SER A 72 1.93 12.99 -8.11
C SER A 72 2.44 14.41 -7.89
N ARG A 73 3.72 14.61 -8.17
CA ARG A 73 4.34 15.96 -8.22
C ARG A 73 3.81 16.85 -9.35
N SER A 74 3.02 16.29 -10.29
CA SER A 74 2.37 17.07 -11.35
C SER A 74 1.02 17.68 -10.91
N ALA A 75 0.55 17.37 -9.71
CA ALA A 75 -0.63 17.98 -9.13
C ALA A 75 -0.30 19.41 -8.65
N ASN A 76 -1.27 20.31 -8.76
CA ASN A 76 -1.16 21.64 -8.18
C ASN A 76 -1.75 21.64 -6.75
N GLY A 77 -1.02 20.99 -5.83
CA GLY A 77 -1.49 20.74 -4.48
C GLY A 77 -2.47 19.57 -4.43
N LEU A 78 -3.75 19.86 -4.21
CA LEU A 78 -4.85 18.91 -4.25
C LEU A 78 -5.87 19.37 -5.29
N GLU A 79 -6.11 18.56 -6.29
CA GLU A 79 -7.04 18.89 -7.37
C GLU A 79 -7.79 17.66 -7.88
N LYS A 80 -8.92 17.88 -8.56
CA LYS A 80 -9.71 16.81 -9.17
C LYS A 80 -9.61 16.87 -10.69
N ARG A 81 -9.17 15.77 -11.31
CA ARG A 81 -9.06 15.63 -12.77
C ARG A 81 -9.88 14.40 -13.19
N GLY A 82 -10.89 14.58 -14.04
CA GLY A 82 -11.70 13.47 -14.54
C GLY A 82 -12.33 12.58 -13.46
N GLY A 83 -12.73 13.16 -12.31
CA GLY A 83 -13.30 12.40 -11.19
C GLY A 83 -12.28 11.81 -10.22
N VAL A 84 -10.99 11.82 -10.56
CA VAL A 84 -9.89 11.31 -9.74
C VAL A 84 -9.21 12.47 -9.02
N TRP A 85 -8.90 12.28 -7.74
CA TRP A 85 -8.11 13.23 -6.97
C TRP A 85 -6.62 13.08 -7.29
N TRP A 86 -5.92 14.21 -7.45
CA TRP A 86 -4.46 14.28 -7.65
C TRP A 86 -3.88 15.11 -6.53
N TRP A 87 -2.86 14.56 -5.89
CA TRP A 87 -2.28 15.13 -4.68
C TRP A 87 -0.75 15.19 -4.76
N ASP A 88 -0.20 16.40 -4.52
CA ASP A 88 1.22 16.60 -4.28
C ASP A 88 1.48 16.80 -2.78
N PRO A 89 2.06 15.80 -2.09
CA PRO A 89 2.32 15.87 -0.66
C PRO A 89 3.36 16.94 -0.24
N ALA A 90 4.11 17.49 -1.21
CA ALA A 90 5.01 18.61 -0.94
C ALA A 90 4.28 19.95 -0.80
N LEU A 91 3.07 20.07 -1.35
CA LEU A 91 2.29 21.31 -1.38
C LEU A 91 1.10 21.29 -0.41
N VAL A 92 0.51 20.13 -0.17
CA VAL A 92 -0.65 19.96 0.71
C VAL A 92 -0.39 18.78 1.64
N SER A 93 -0.54 18.97 2.94
CA SER A 93 -0.36 17.91 3.94
C SER A 93 -1.41 16.79 3.79
N TRP A 94 -1.10 15.58 4.28
CA TRP A 94 -2.06 14.48 4.31
C TRP A 94 -3.34 14.85 5.07
N GLY A 95 -3.21 15.53 6.23
CA GLY A 95 -4.35 15.93 7.03
C GLY A 95 -5.32 16.85 6.28
N GLU A 96 -4.80 17.81 5.52
CA GLU A 96 -5.62 18.70 4.68
C GLU A 96 -6.26 17.93 3.52
N ALA A 97 -5.45 17.11 2.82
CA ALA A 97 -5.94 16.33 1.68
C ALA A 97 -7.07 15.37 2.09
N VAL A 98 -6.87 14.61 3.17
CA VAL A 98 -7.88 13.62 3.60
C VAL A 98 -9.12 14.28 4.17
N ALA A 99 -9.00 15.43 4.83
CA ALA A 99 -10.16 16.19 5.33
C ALA A 99 -11.08 16.66 4.19
N GLU A 100 -10.51 17.02 3.04
CA GLU A 100 -11.25 17.42 1.85
C GLU A 100 -11.89 16.22 1.12
N VAL A 101 -11.09 15.15 0.94
CA VAL A 101 -11.49 14.00 0.11
C VAL A 101 -12.40 13.03 0.86
N LEU A 102 -12.17 12.87 2.16
CA LEU A 102 -12.85 11.91 3.04
C LEU A 102 -13.34 12.59 4.34
N PRO A 103 -14.21 13.61 4.25
CA PRO A 103 -14.59 14.45 5.41
C PRO A 103 -15.29 13.69 6.54
N LEU A 104 -15.83 12.52 6.25
CA LEU A 104 -16.48 11.66 7.26
C LEU A 104 -15.53 10.64 7.88
N GLY A 105 -14.25 10.64 7.47
CA GLY A 105 -13.30 9.61 7.83
C GLY A 105 -13.62 8.25 7.21
N GLY A 106 -12.84 7.23 7.53
CA GLY A 106 -13.02 5.88 7.02
C GLY A 106 -11.71 5.18 6.69
N GLU A 107 -11.79 4.05 6.02
CA GLU A 107 -10.63 3.25 5.64
C GLU A 107 -10.00 3.73 4.33
N VAL A 108 -8.70 3.93 4.37
CA VAL A 108 -7.88 4.31 3.23
C VAL A 108 -6.97 3.14 2.86
N ALA A 109 -7.13 2.60 1.66
CA ALA A 109 -6.17 1.64 1.11
C ALA A 109 -5.04 2.37 0.40
N ALA A 110 -3.79 2.08 0.79
CA ALA A 110 -2.56 2.58 0.16
C ALA A 110 -1.73 1.39 -0.36
N PRO A 111 -2.07 0.84 -1.54
CA PRO A 111 -1.50 -0.40 -2.05
C PRO A 111 -0.16 -0.25 -2.79
N GLY A 112 0.43 0.90 -2.76
CA GLY A 112 1.77 1.09 -3.29
C GLY A 112 1.83 1.78 -4.66
N GLY A 113 2.93 1.77 -5.44
CA GLY A 113 4.25 1.17 -5.18
C GLY A 113 5.15 1.84 -4.13
N GLN A 114 6.45 1.58 -4.24
CA GLN A 114 7.45 1.93 -3.24
C GLN A 114 7.32 3.38 -2.71
N ALA A 115 7.24 4.37 -3.59
CA ALA A 115 7.15 5.78 -3.15
C ALA A 115 5.89 6.09 -2.32
N VAL A 116 4.76 5.42 -2.59
CA VAL A 116 3.54 5.54 -1.79
C VAL A 116 3.71 4.80 -0.47
N PHE A 117 4.33 3.62 -0.49
CA PHE A 117 4.63 2.90 0.75
C PHE A 117 5.53 3.71 1.68
N ASP A 118 6.62 4.29 1.16
CA ASP A 118 7.52 5.13 1.95
C ASP A 118 6.81 6.37 2.48
N LEU A 119 6.01 7.05 1.65
CA LEU A 119 5.22 8.22 2.07
C LEU A 119 4.29 7.89 3.25
N PHE A 120 3.59 6.77 3.18
CA PHE A 120 2.68 6.37 4.23
C PHE A 120 3.35 5.72 5.45
N LEU A 121 4.60 5.27 5.36
CA LEU A 121 5.40 4.97 6.55
C LEU A 121 5.63 6.22 7.41
N ASP A 122 5.90 7.37 6.77
CA ASP A 122 6.12 8.64 7.46
C ASP A 122 4.80 9.23 8.00
N ILE A 123 3.70 9.09 7.29
CA ILE A 123 2.37 9.53 7.72
C ILE A 123 1.87 8.65 8.88
N GLY A 124 2.06 7.34 8.78
CA GLY A 124 1.67 6.30 9.73
C GLY A 124 0.61 5.36 9.18
N TYR A 125 0.96 4.08 9.02
CA TYR A 125 -0.01 3.00 8.79
C TYR A 125 -0.67 2.58 10.10
N ASP A 126 -1.98 2.36 10.08
CA ASP A 126 -2.69 1.66 11.15
C ASP A 126 -2.55 0.15 11.03
N VAL A 127 -2.60 -0.35 9.78
CA VAL A 127 -2.42 -1.77 9.46
C VAL A 127 -1.59 -1.91 8.19
N PHE A 128 -0.66 -2.86 8.16
CA PHE A 128 0.04 -3.25 6.94
C PHE A 128 -0.13 -4.76 6.72
N HIS A 129 -0.66 -5.12 5.55
CA HIS A 129 -0.86 -6.48 5.10
C HIS A 129 0.34 -6.88 4.23
N LEU A 130 1.31 -7.57 4.82
CA LEU A 130 2.53 -8.01 4.15
C LEU A 130 2.41 -9.49 3.78
N ALA A 131 2.03 -9.78 2.55
CA ALA A 131 2.08 -11.13 2.00
C ALA A 131 3.52 -11.43 1.50
N ARG A 132 3.95 -12.67 1.60
CA ARG A 132 5.26 -13.14 1.15
C ARG A 132 5.13 -14.43 0.36
N ALA A 133 5.62 -14.41 -0.87
CA ALA A 133 5.76 -15.60 -1.73
C ALA A 133 7.11 -16.27 -1.40
N ARG A 134 7.05 -17.37 -0.64
CA ARG A 134 8.23 -18.10 -0.19
C ARG A 134 8.92 -18.81 -1.35
N GLY A 135 10.24 -18.80 -1.35
CA GLY A 135 11.07 -19.38 -2.40
C GLY A 135 11.21 -18.51 -3.66
N VAL A 136 10.55 -17.35 -3.70
CA VAL A 136 10.69 -16.39 -4.80
C VAL A 136 11.74 -15.33 -4.44
N ARG A 137 12.69 -15.09 -5.32
CA ARG A 137 13.67 -14.00 -5.19
C ARG A 137 13.73 -13.20 -6.48
N LEU A 138 13.87 -11.88 -6.33
CA LEU A 138 13.89 -10.93 -7.45
C LEU A 138 15.14 -10.01 -7.33
N PRO A 139 16.34 -10.53 -7.53
CA PRO A 139 17.57 -9.75 -7.41
C PRO A 139 17.54 -8.53 -8.33
N GLY A 140 17.89 -7.35 -7.80
CA GLY A 140 17.82 -6.08 -8.53
C GLY A 140 16.41 -5.56 -8.81
N GLY A 141 15.39 -6.25 -8.29
CA GLY A 141 14.00 -5.82 -8.37
C GLY A 141 13.70 -4.62 -7.46
N ARG A 142 12.51 -4.06 -7.61
CA ARG A 142 12.06 -2.92 -6.80
C ARG A 142 11.65 -3.36 -5.41
N ALA A 143 12.27 -2.78 -4.40
CA ALA A 143 11.94 -3.05 -3.01
C ALA A 143 10.54 -2.51 -2.63
N VAL A 144 9.92 -3.14 -1.63
CA VAL A 144 8.66 -2.66 -1.04
C VAL A 144 8.86 -1.32 -0.34
N PHE A 145 9.95 -1.15 0.40
CA PHE A 145 10.37 0.10 1.03
C PHE A 145 11.78 0.45 0.56
N SER A 146 12.12 1.74 0.47
CA SER A 146 13.46 2.17 0.07
C SER A 146 14.55 1.69 1.05
N ASP A 147 14.23 1.61 2.34
CA ASP A 147 15.15 1.10 3.37
C ASP A 147 15.54 -0.38 3.16
N CYS A 148 14.76 -1.15 2.40
CA CYS A 148 15.14 -2.51 2.03
C CYS A 148 16.32 -2.54 1.04
N ASP A 149 16.50 -1.50 0.24
CA ASP A 149 17.68 -1.35 -0.62
C ASP A 149 18.95 -1.05 0.20
N ALA A 150 18.78 -0.49 1.41
CA ALA A 150 19.86 -0.27 2.39
C ALA A 150 20.12 -1.51 3.29
N GLY A 151 19.45 -2.63 3.04
CA GLY A 151 19.69 -3.92 3.71
C GLY A 151 18.78 -4.22 4.90
N LEU A 152 17.73 -3.44 5.15
CA LEU A 152 16.72 -3.80 6.14
C LEU A 152 15.70 -4.77 5.55
N SER A 153 15.14 -5.64 6.38
CA SER A 153 13.96 -6.41 5.97
C SER A 153 12.69 -5.55 6.03
N ALA A 154 11.67 -5.91 5.26
CA ALA A 154 10.38 -5.22 5.30
C ALA A 154 9.78 -5.19 6.72
N GLU A 155 9.92 -6.30 7.46
CA GLU A 155 9.48 -6.42 8.84
C GLU A 155 10.23 -5.45 9.78
N ALA A 156 11.55 -5.29 9.57
CA ALA A 156 12.37 -4.35 10.33
C ALA A 156 11.95 -2.89 10.04
N VAL A 157 11.65 -2.56 8.79
CA VAL A 157 11.15 -1.23 8.40
C VAL A 157 9.81 -0.95 9.09
N LEU A 158 8.83 -1.87 8.99
CA LEU A 158 7.54 -1.71 9.65
C LEU A 158 7.67 -1.54 11.17
N SER A 159 8.55 -2.34 11.80
CA SER A 159 8.82 -2.25 13.24
C SER A 159 9.42 -0.89 13.64
N ARG A 160 10.34 -0.32 12.84
CA ARG A 160 10.94 1.00 13.06
C ARG A 160 9.92 2.12 12.98
N HIS A 161 8.91 1.98 12.11
CA HIS A 161 7.81 2.93 11.95
C HIS A 161 6.63 2.66 12.90
N GLY A 162 6.87 1.92 14.00
CA GLY A 162 5.92 1.79 15.09
C GLY A 162 4.85 0.72 14.91
N LEU A 163 4.96 -0.13 13.90
CA LEU A 163 4.07 -1.27 13.76
C LEU A 163 4.62 -2.50 14.51
N ALA A 164 3.73 -3.37 14.96
CA ALA A 164 4.07 -4.66 15.56
C ALA A 164 3.37 -5.78 14.81
N HIS A 165 4.04 -6.92 14.69
CA HIS A 165 3.43 -8.13 14.15
C HIS A 165 2.23 -8.55 15.02
N ALA A 166 1.07 -8.73 14.40
CA ALA A 166 -0.18 -9.02 15.05
C ALA A 166 -0.69 -10.43 14.76
N GLU A 167 -0.60 -10.87 13.51
CA GLU A 167 -1.18 -12.13 13.07
C GLU A 167 -0.44 -12.68 11.86
N ARG A 168 -0.34 -14.01 11.76
CA ARG A 168 0.13 -14.73 10.57
C ARG A 168 -0.99 -15.59 10.01
N ILE A 169 -1.22 -15.47 8.71
CA ILE A 169 -2.24 -16.20 7.97
C ILE A 169 -1.56 -16.99 6.85
N GLU A 170 -1.77 -18.30 6.81
CA GLU A 170 -1.40 -19.09 5.65
C GLU A 170 -2.41 -18.80 4.52
N LEU A 171 -2.02 -18.00 3.55
CA LEU A 171 -2.91 -17.52 2.51
C LEU A 171 -3.07 -18.57 1.41
N ASP A 172 -1.97 -19.18 0.99
CA ASP A 172 -1.94 -20.26 0.01
C ASP A 172 -0.83 -21.28 0.31
N ALA A 173 -1.22 -22.38 0.97
CA ALA A 173 -0.28 -23.45 1.32
C ALA A 173 0.35 -24.12 0.08
N ALA A 174 -0.40 -24.26 -1.01
CA ALA A 174 0.07 -24.92 -2.23
C ALA A 174 1.15 -24.10 -2.96
N GLN A 175 1.05 -22.78 -2.89
CA GLN A 175 2.02 -21.86 -3.50
C GLN A 175 2.98 -21.22 -2.48
N HIS A 176 2.95 -21.68 -1.22
CA HIS A 176 3.78 -21.17 -0.16
C HIS A 176 3.67 -19.64 0.05
N VAL A 177 2.44 -19.11 0.00
CA VAL A 177 2.17 -17.71 0.28
C VAL A 177 1.58 -17.56 1.66
N GLU A 178 2.23 -16.76 2.49
CA GLU A 178 1.76 -16.37 3.82
C GLU A 178 1.57 -14.88 3.89
N MET A 179 0.61 -14.42 4.71
CA MET A 179 0.42 -13.02 5.00
C MET A 179 0.63 -12.75 6.48
N ASN A 180 1.35 -11.70 6.78
CA ASN A 180 1.58 -11.19 8.11
C ASN A 180 0.90 -9.83 8.25
N LEU A 181 0.03 -9.71 9.26
CA LEU A 181 -0.61 -8.46 9.64
C LEU A 181 0.28 -7.71 10.62
N TRP A 182 0.55 -6.47 10.30
CA TRP A 182 1.27 -5.53 11.15
C TRP A 182 0.32 -4.42 11.58
N ARG A 183 0.27 -4.10 12.85
CA ARG A 183 -0.61 -3.07 13.40
C ARG A 183 0.18 -1.99 14.13
N ALA A 184 -0.27 -0.75 14.03
CA ALA A 184 0.28 0.33 14.82
C ALA A 184 0.23 -0.01 16.31
N ARG A 185 1.34 0.24 17.01
CA ARG A 185 1.39 0.11 18.47
C ARG A 185 0.51 1.20 19.07
N ARG A 186 -0.52 0.84 19.76
CA ARG A 186 -1.28 1.80 20.57
C ARG A 186 -0.39 2.19 21.74
N GLY A 187 -0.02 3.46 21.82
CA GLY A 187 0.67 4.06 22.95
C GLY A 187 -0.20 4.09 24.21
#